data_e42b117e58f5ccce280b4e52aea68467
#
_entry.id   e42b117e58f5ccce280b4e52aea68467
#
_cell.length_a   1.000
_cell.length_b   1.000
_cell.length_c   1.000
_cell.angle_alpha   90.00
_cell.angle_beta   90.00
_cell.angle_gamma   90.00
#
_symmetry.space_group_name_H-M   'P 1'
#
loop_
_entity.id
_entity.type
_entity.pdbx_description
1 polymer ?
#
loop_
_entity_poly.entity_id
_entity_poly.type
_entity_poly.pdbx_seq_one_letter_code
_entity_poly.pdbx_strand_id
1 'polypeptide(L)'
;ARTFYMVQQWHLQAKLPPFGQYYENGIWKIYRNVGSDGRHGVILWQEPVPKGQWVDWVYQVKWTYENDGFLKAYKDGELVVDYRGPTTVEVRKGPWFKFGMYRGAPDLHTQIAWHDEYRRGTTRAAVDPRNYE
;
A
#
# COMPACT_ATOMS: atom_id res chain seq x y z
N ALA A 1 -19.96 -10.29 -9.11
CA ALA A 1 -19.58 -9.90 -7.75
C ALA A 1 -18.21 -9.22 -7.79
N ARG A 2 -18.07 -8.11 -7.06
CA ARG A 2 -16.81 -7.35 -7.03
C ARG A 2 -15.82 -8.08 -6.11
N THR A 3 -14.75 -8.59 -6.69
CA THR A 3 -13.69 -9.27 -5.95
C THR A 3 -12.68 -8.24 -5.50
N PHE A 4 -12.62 -7.97 -4.19
CA PHE A 4 -11.70 -7.00 -3.58
C PHE A 4 -10.87 -7.68 -2.51
N TYR A 5 -9.55 -7.57 -2.61
CA TYR A 5 -8.59 -8.05 -1.62
C TYR A 5 -7.54 -7.00 -1.34
N MET A 6 -7.41 -6.61 -0.08
CA MET A 6 -6.33 -5.75 0.36
C MET A 6 -5.17 -6.61 0.84
N VAL A 7 -3.99 -6.44 0.24
CA VAL A 7 -2.81 -7.24 0.54
C VAL A 7 -1.84 -6.54 1.50
N GLN A 8 -1.85 -5.23 1.50
CA GLN A 8 -1.11 -4.42 2.47
C GLN A 8 -1.72 -3.03 2.62
N GLN A 9 -1.58 -2.44 3.80
CA GLN A 9 -2.11 -1.12 4.11
C GLN A 9 -1.36 -0.46 5.26
N TRP A 10 -1.42 0.87 5.31
CA TRP A 10 -1.10 1.63 6.52
C TRP A 10 -2.39 1.97 7.23
N HIS A 11 -2.65 1.30 8.32
CA HIS A 11 -3.89 1.44 9.08
C HIS A 11 -3.86 2.66 9.98
N LEU A 12 -5.02 3.33 10.16
CA LEU A 12 -5.26 4.37 11.14
C LEU A 12 -6.37 3.96 12.10
N GLN A 13 -6.23 4.31 13.37
CA GLN A 13 -7.29 4.09 14.35
C GLN A 13 -8.52 4.95 14.01
N ALA A 14 -9.68 4.31 13.91
CA ALA A 14 -10.97 4.95 13.63
C ALA A 14 -11.04 5.82 12.35
N LYS A 15 -10.11 5.59 11.42
CA LYS A 15 -10.05 6.26 10.11
C LYS A 15 -9.76 5.23 9.03
N LEU A 16 -10.02 5.61 7.77
CA LEU A 16 -9.60 4.79 6.64
C LEU A 16 -8.07 4.78 6.52
N PRO A 17 -7.48 3.67 6.05
CA PRO A 17 -6.06 3.60 5.74
C PRO A 17 -5.69 4.71 4.76
N PRO A 18 -4.68 5.57 5.05
CA PRO A 18 -4.29 6.64 4.11
C PRO A 18 -3.77 6.08 2.80
N PHE A 19 -3.08 4.95 2.84
CA PHE A 19 -2.59 4.23 1.68
C PHE A 19 -2.82 2.74 1.84
N GLY A 20 -2.95 2.06 0.72
CA GLY A 20 -3.01 0.62 0.67
C GLY A 20 -2.79 0.08 -0.72
N GLN A 21 -2.55 -1.21 -0.77
CA GLN A 21 -2.38 -1.95 -1.99
C GLN A 21 -3.44 -3.05 -2.03
N TYR A 22 -4.22 -3.08 -3.10
CA TYR A 22 -5.27 -4.05 -3.25
C TYR A 22 -5.38 -4.61 -4.66
N TYR A 23 -5.97 -5.79 -4.72
CA TYR A 23 -6.34 -6.48 -5.93
C TYR A 23 -7.84 -6.35 -6.15
N GLU A 24 -8.24 -5.99 -7.36
CA GLU A 24 -9.64 -5.93 -7.77
C GLU A 24 -9.79 -6.40 -9.21
N ASN A 25 -10.57 -7.47 -9.43
CA ASN A 25 -10.89 -7.99 -10.77
C ASN A 25 -9.66 -8.20 -11.67
N GLY A 26 -8.57 -8.75 -11.15
CA GLY A 26 -7.36 -9.00 -11.92
C GLY A 26 -6.39 -7.83 -11.98
N ILE A 27 -6.75 -6.68 -11.42
CA ILE A 27 -5.91 -5.48 -11.40
C ILE A 27 -5.35 -5.23 -10.02
N TRP A 28 -4.06 -5.03 -9.94
CA TRP A 28 -3.35 -4.60 -8.74
C TRP A 28 -3.29 -3.09 -8.68
N LYS A 29 -3.61 -2.50 -7.54
CA LYS A 29 -3.75 -1.06 -7.39
C LYS A 29 -3.08 -0.57 -6.12
N ILE A 30 -2.45 0.61 -6.19
CA ILE A 30 -2.06 1.40 -5.03
C ILE A 30 -2.99 2.60 -4.96
N TYR A 31 -3.58 2.83 -3.81
CA TYR A 31 -4.54 3.91 -3.59
C TYR A 31 -4.19 4.80 -2.41
N ARG A 32 -4.75 5.99 -2.42
CA ARG A 32 -4.67 6.99 -1.36
C ARG A 32 -6.07 7.40 -0.90
N ASN A 33 -6.30 7.43 0.41
CA ASN A 33 -7.55 7.86 1.05
C ASN A 33 -7.40 9.14 1.88
N VAL A 34 -6.36 9.91 1.70
CA VAL A 34 -6.18 11.18 2.42
C VAL A 34 -7.11 12.22 1.83
N GLY A 35 -8.19 12.50 2.53
CA GLY A 35 -9.22 13.45 2.14
C GLY A 35 -10.41 13.41 3.07
N SER A 36 -11.31 14.36 2.91
CA SER A 36 -12.37 14.66 3.88
C SER A 36 -13.44 13.59 4.05
N ASP A 37 -13.71 12.78 3.05
CA ASP A 37 -14.81 11.82 3.09
C ASP A 37 -14.39 10.35 3.05
N GLY A 38 -13.14 10.07 2.73
CA GLY A 38 -12.56 8.72 2.74
C GLY A 38 -13.28 7.68 1.88
N ARG A 39 -14.28 8.08 1.11
CA ARG A 39 -15.13 7.13 0.37
C ARG A 39 -14.58 6.75 -0.99
N HIS A 40 -13.70 7.56 -1.54
CA HIS A 40 -13.15 7.38 -2.88
C HIS A 40 -11.64 7.56 -2.85
N GLY A 41 -10.94 6.44 -2.69
CA GLY A 41 -9.50 6.43 -2.83
C GLY A 41 -9.09 6.88 -4.23
N VAL A 42 -8.08 7.72 -4.30
CA VAL A 42 -7.43 8.07 -5.56
C VAL A 42 -6.46 6.95 -5.92
N ILE A 43 -6.59 6.39 -7.11
CA ILE A 43 -5.66 5.40 -7.64
C ILE A 43 -4.37 6.11 -8.05
N LEU A 44 -3.26 5.77 -7.42
CA LEU A 44 -1.94 6.32 -7.73
C LEU A 44 -1.20 5.48 -8.78
N TRP A 45 -1.52 4.20 -8.84
CA TRP A 45 -0.91 3.26 -9.78
C TRP A 45 -1.78 2.02 -9.92
N GLN A 46 -1.79 1.41 -11.11
CA GLN A 46 -2.44 0.12 -11.33
C GLN A 46 -1.82 -0.64 -12.51
N GLU A 47 -1.84 -1.97 -12.42
CA GLU A 47 -1.50 -2.87 -13.52
C GLU A 47 -2.16 -4.24 -13.33
N PRO A 48 -2.21 -5.10 -14.37
CA PRO A 48 -2.60 -6.50 -14.20
C PRO A 48 -1.71 -7.21 -13.18
N VAL A 49 -2.30 -8.04 -12.33
CA VAL A 49 -1.55 -8.78 -11.32
C VAL A 49 -0.65 -9.86 -11.98
N PRO A 50 0.65 -9.87 -11.72
CA PRO A 50 1.55 -10.92 -12.18
C PRO A 50 1.44 -12.15 -11.29
N LYS A 51 0.49 -13.04 -11.57
CA LYS A 51 0.29 -14.26 -10.79
C LYS A 51 1.49 -15.20 -10.91
N GLY A 52 1.80 -15.89 -9.80
CA GLY A 52 2.87 -16.90 -9.78
C GLY A 52 4.29 -16.31 -9.80
N GLN A 53 4.43 -15.04 -9.52
CA GLN A 53 5.71 -14.34 -9.46
C GLN A 53 5.86 -13.62 -8.13
N TRP A 54 7.07 -13.60 -7.58
CA TRP A 54 7.44 -12.69 -6.52
C TRP A 54 7.58 -11.27 -7.06
N VAL A 55 7.18 -10.30 -6.26
CA VAL A 55 7.31 -8.87 -6.58
C VAL A 55 7.83 -8.15 -5.35
N ASP A 56 8.94 -7.46 -5.51
CA ASP A 56 9.53 -6.66 -4.46
C ASP A 56 8.89 -5.29 -4.39
N TRP A 57 8.49 -4.90 -3.19
CA TRP A 57 7.94 -3.57 -2.93
C TRP A 57 8.78 -2.83 -1.91
N VAL A 58 9.18 -1.62 -2.24
CA VAL A 58 9.80 -0.67 -1.31
C VAL A 58 8.97 0.60 -1.28
N TYR A 59 8.60 1.03 -0.08
CA TYR A 59 7.89 2.28 0.13
C TYR A 59 8.74 3.24 0.94
N GLN A 60 8.85 4.48 0.47
CA GLN A 60 9.39 5.60 1.25
C GLN A 60 8.26 6.57 1.55
N VAL A 61 8.04 6.87 2.81
CA VAL A 61 6.92 7.74 3.21
C VAL A 61 7.40 8.74 4.24
N LYS A 62 7.10 10.03 4.03
CA LYS A 62 7.10 11.05 5.06
C LYS A 62 5.67 11.25 5.54
N TRP A 63 5.37 10.82 6.77
CA TRP A 63 4.05 10.95 7.37
C TRP A 63 3.80 12.36 7.87
N THR A 64 2.81 13.04 7.31
CA THR A 64 2.39 14.37 7.73
C THR A 64 0.96 14.66 7.23
N TYR A 65 0.24 15.51 7.94
CA TYR A 65 -1.02 16.07 7.46
C TYR A 65 -0.83 17.41 6.73
N GLU A 66 0.40 17.92 6.69
CA GLU A 66 0.79 19.11 5.93
C GLU A 66 1.11 18.76 4.46
N ASN A 67 1.36 19.79 3.64
CA ASN A 67 1.62 19.60 2.21
C ASN A 67 3.06 19.17 1.87
N ASP A 68 3.93 18.98 2.85
CA ASP A 68 5.33 18.61 2.66
C ASP A 68 5.59 17.09 2.74
N GLY A 69 4.53 16.30 2.72
CA GLY A 69 4.60 14.85 2.69
C GLY A 69 4.92 14.27 1.33
N PHE A 70 5.32 13.02 1.33
CA PHE A 70 5.49 12.23 0.11
C PHE A 70 5.27 10.73 0.37
N LEU A 71 4.88 10.04 -0.69
CA LEU A 71 4.95 8.59 -0.79
C LEU A 71 5.59 8.23 -2.12
N LYS A 72 6.67 7.48 -2.07
CA LYS A 72 7.28 6.83 -3.23
C LYS A 72 7.12 5.34 -3.11
N ALA A 73 6.67 4.68 -4.17
CA ALA A 73 6.59 3.24 -4.26
C ALA A 73 7.48 2.74 -5.40
N TYR A 74 8.27 1.73 -5.07
CA TYR A 74 9.16 1.06 -6.03
C TYR A 74 8.71 -0.39 -6.16
N LYS A 75 8.48 -0.81 -7.39
CA LYS A 75 8.19 -2.20 -7.76
C LYS A 75 9.40 -2.79 -8.46
N ASP A 76 9.95 -3.86 -7.93
CA ASP A 76 11.16 -4.50 -8.47
C ASP A 76 12.29 -3.48 -8.76
N GLY A 77 12.43 -2.49 -7.86
CA GLY A 77 13.40 -1.40 -7.97
C GLY A 77 13.00 -0.21 -8.84
N GLU A 78 11.94 -0.29 -9.62
CA GLU A 78 11.42 0.79 -10.46
C GLU A 78 10.47 1.71 -9.68
N LEU A 79 10.64 3.03 -9.78
CA LEU A 79 9.73 4.01 -9.20
C LEU A 79 8.41 4.03 -9.98
N VAL A 80 7.33 3.57 -9.35
CA VAL A 80 5.99 3.52 -9.98
C VAL A 80 5.00 4.51 -9.38
N VAL A 81 5.26 5.02 -8.18
CA VAL A 81 4.49 6.10 -7.55
C VAL A 81 5.44 7.15 -7.00
N ASP A 82 5.20 8.40 -7.34
CA ASP A 82 5.85 9.58 -6.72
C ASP A 82 4.77 10.60 -6.34
N TYR A 83 4.15 10.38 -5.18
CA TYR A 83 3.10 11.25 -4.67
C TYR A 83 3.70 12.31 -3.75
N ARG A 84 3.20 13.55 -3.87
CA ARG A 84 3.52 14.70 -3.01
C ARG A 84 2.25 15.28 -2.41
N GLY A 85 2.31 15.63 -1.13
CA GLY A 85 1.19 16.20 -0.39
C GLY A 85 0.93 15.49 0.94
N PRO A 86 -0.21 15.76 1.59
CA PRO A 86 -0.56 15.10 2.85
C PRO A 86 -0.59 13.57 2.70
N THR A 87 0.09 12.89 3.62
CA THR A 87 0.19 11.42 3.62
C THR A 87 -0.64 10.76 4.70
N THR A 88 -1.15 11.56 5.64
CA THR A 88 -2.09 11.12 6.67
C THR A 88 -3.02 12.27 7.03
N VAL A 89 -3.97 12.01 7.92
CA VAL A 89 -4.79 13.04 8.58
C VAL A 89 -4.29 13.23 10.01
N GLU A 90 -4.63 14.36 10.62
CA GLU A 90 -4.29 14.60 12.02
C GLU A 90 -4.94 13.55 12.92
N VAL A 91 -4.12 12.76 13.59
CA VAL A 91 -4.54 11.70 14.51
C VAL A 91 -3.56 11.58 15.67
N ARG A 92 -4.05 11.12 16.82
CA ARG A 92 -3.23 10.93 18.01
C ARG A 92 -2.08 9.93 17.81
N LYS A 93 -2.33 8.87 17.03
CA LYS A 93 -1.33 7.85 16.68
C LYS A 93 -1.20 7.80 15.17
N GLY A 94 0.03 7.87 14.69
CA GLY A 94 0.33 7.77 13.27
C GLY A 94 -0.03 6.42 12.66
N PRO A 95 0.06 6.32 11.33
CA PRO A 95 -0.23 5.08 10.62
C PRO A 95 0.72 3.94 11.01
N TRP A 96 0.21 2.72 11.03
CA TRP A 96 1.03 1.52 11.17
C TRP A 96 0.78 0.53 10.04
N PHE A 97 1.83 -0.16 9.65
CA PHE A 97 1.80 -1.08 8.54
C PHE A 97 1.13 -2.40 8.91
N LYS A 98 0.31 -2.91 8.00
CA LYS A 98 -0.27 -4.25 8.04
C LYS A 98 -0.13 -4.91 6.68
N PHE A 99 0.15 -6.19 6.67
CA PHE A 99 0.13 -7.03 5.48
C PHE A 99 -0.62 -8.33 5.77
N GLY A 100 -1.02 -9.02 4.73
CA GLY A 100 -1.84 -10.22 4.79
C GLY A 100 -2.93 -10.16 3.74
N MET A 101 -4.09 -10.70 4.05
CA MET A 101 -5.24 -10.63 3.15
C MET A 101 -6.48 -10.15 3.90
N TYR A 102 -6.95 -8.96 3.55
CA TYR A 102 -8.25 -8.46 4.00
C TYR A 102 -9.25 -8.57 2.85
N ARG A 103 -10.34 -9.30 3.07
CA ARG A 103 -11.35 -9.60 2.06
C ARG A 103 -12.65 -8.85 2.33
N GLY A 104 -13.25 -8.31 1.26
CA GLY A 104 -14.66 -7.93 1.28
C GLY A 104 -15.56 -9.16 1.35
N ALA A 105 -16.76 -9.02 1.91
CA ALA A 105 -17.73 -10.11 2.01
C ALA A 105 -18.33 -10.48 0.63
N PRO A 106 -19.00 -11.62 0.51
CA PRO A 106 -18.48 -12.98 0.64
C PRO A 106 -17.94 -13.50 -0.69
N ASP A 107 -16.64 -13.63 -0.78
CA ASP A 107 -16.05 -14.39 -1.89
C ASP A 107 -15.84 -15.84 -1.42
N LEU A 108 -16.49 -16.77 -2.11
CA LEU A 108 -16.42 -18.20 -1.82
C LEU A 108 -15.16 -18.87 -2.39
N HIS A 109 -14.36 -18.13 -3.18
CA HIS A 109 -13.14 -18.67 -3.78
C HIS A 109 -11.97 -18.64 -2.81
N THR A 110 -11.17 -19.70 -2.84
CA THR A 110 -9.87 -19.71 -2.14
C THR A 110 -8.92 -18.73 -2.79
N GLN A 111 -8.34 -17.84 -1.98
CA GLN A 111 -7.30 -16.92 -2.39
C GLN A 111 -6.05 -17.15 -1.55
N ILE A 112 -4.90 -17.10 -2.17
CA ILE A 112 -3.61 -17.29 -1.51
C ILE A 112 -2.71 -16.12 -1.88
N ALA A 113 -2.14 -15.48 -0.85
CA ALA A 113 -1.08 -14.49 -1.00
C ALA A 113 0.11 -14.92 -0.14
N TRP A 114 1.30 -14.85 -0.72
CA TRP A 114 2.54 -15.14 -0.05
C TRP A 114 3.24 -13.82 0.27
N HIS A 115 3.77 -13.70 1.49
CA HIS A 115 4.54 -12.56 1.96
C HIS A 115 5.85 -13.05 2.53
N ASP A 116 6.92 -12.33 2.22
CA ASP A 116 8.26 -12.65 2.71
C ASP A 116 9.07 -11.36 2.91
N GLU A 117 10.15 -11.45 3.67
CA GLU A 117 11.20 -10.43 3.77
C GLU A 117 10.71 -9.02 4.21
N TYR A 118 9.82 -8.93 5.23
CA TYR A 118 9.45 -7.62 5.76
C TYR A 118 10.63 -6.93 6.45
N ARG A 119 10.93 -5.70 6.00
CA ARG A 119 11.97 -4.83 6.58
C ARG A 119 11.44 -3.42 6.81
N ARG A 120 11.97 -2.78 7.83
CA ARG A 120 11.75 -1.36 8.11
C ARG A 120 13.08 -0.67 8.39
N GLY A 121 13.27 0.51 7.82
CA GLY A 121 14.49 1.30 7.99
C GLY A 121 14.25 2.78 7.80
N THR A 122 15.27 3.57 8.03
CA THR A 122 15.23 5.03 7.87
C THR A 122 15.69 5.49 6.48
N THR A 123 16.26 4.61 5.70
CA THR A 123 16.69 4.87 4.32
C THR A 123 16.18 3.78 3.38
N ARG A 124 16.05 4.11 2.09
CA ARG A 124 15.70 3.11 1.07
C ARG A 124 16.75 1.99 1.02
N ALA A 125 18.02 2.31 1.05
CA ALA A 125 19.10 1.34 0.96
C ALA A 125 19.06 0.29 2.09
N ALA A 126 18.59 0.69 3.28
CA ALA A 126 18.47 -0.21 4.43
C ALA A 126 17.35 -1.24 4.30
N VAL A 127 16.47 -1.12 3.33
CA VAL A 127 15.32 -2.02 3.14
C VAL A 127 15.23 -2.57 1.71
N ASP A 128 16.05 -2.09 0.78
CA ASP A 128 16.04 -2.54 -0.61
C ASP A 128 16.45 -4.02 -0.68
N PRO A 129 15.59 -4.93 -1.15
CA PRO A 129 15.87 -6.37 -1.18
C PRO A 129 17.13 -6.69 -1.97
N ARG A 130 17.46 -5.95 -3.02
CA ARG A 130 18.66 -6.14 -3.84
C ARG A 130 20.00 -6.00 -3.08
N ASN A 131 19.97 -5.43 -1.88
CA ASN A 131 21.15 -5.32 -1.03
C ASN A 131 21.36 -6.56 -0.14
N TYR A 132 20.49 -7.56 -0.23
CA TYR A 132 20.48 -8.75 0.62
C TYR A 132 20.41 -10.07 -0.16
N GLU A 133 20.37 -9.98 -1.47
CA GLU A 133 20.44 -11.13 -2.39
C GLU A 133 21.87 -11.65 -2.57
#